data_73179109bf155d96ed373479e461d94f
#
_entry.id   73179109bf155d96ed373479e461d94f
#
_cell.length_a   1.000
_cell.length_b   1.000
_cell.length_c   1.000
_cell.angle_alpha   90.00
_cell.angle_beta   90.00
_cell.angle_gamma   90.00
#
_symmetry.space_group_name_H-M   'P 1'
#
loop_
_entity.id
_entity.type
_entity.pdbx_description
1 polymer ?
#
loop_
_entity_poly.entity_id
_entity_poly.type
_entity_poly.pdbx_seq_one_letter_code
_entity_poly.pdbx_strand_id
1 'polypeptide(L)'
;RGLNEAEMMVRLNSIATALNLEMLETELIHDGYVEKDGEWVLDETPTRIETVTNNGIITVEADGSIEYCLFEDGLALPSEYHFTNNDTTAEEATTILSYFMEEYKDLLNLSNPRANTFGDYDIYGNFYRNYCIYEASEDNVTDILNYNFCHIQFYPNEQGHLTLIRIKNNLDNAEKIKDYPIITVSEATERLCNGNYQSSVPLAFPGEEAIGKVELVYRTGRLEEILLPYYRFYVLLPDSFNTNASGKALKTYGIYYVPALPDEYIVNMPTYDGHFN
;
A
#
# COMPACT_ATOMS: atom_id res chain seq x y z
N ARG A 1 -16.38 -3.45 -7.91
CA ARG A 1 -16.56 -4.91 -8.08
C ARG A 1 -15.19 -5.53 -8.31
N GLY A 2 -14.93 -6.71 -7.75
CA GLY A 2 -13.71 -7.46 -8.03
C GLY A 2 -13.62 -7.92 -9.49
N LEU A 3 -12.40 -8.26 -9.93
CA LEU A 3 -12.16 -8.87 -11.23
C LEU A 3 -12.80 -10.27 -11.29
N ASN A 4 -13.37 -10.62 -12.44
CA ASN A 4 -13.77 -11.99 -12.69
C ASN A 4 -12.59 -12.81 -13.26
N GLU A 5 -12.79 -14.12 -13.42
CA GLU A 5 -11.80 -15.05 -13.95
C GLU A 5 -11.16 -14.59 -15.27
N ALA A 6 -11.98 -14.17 -16.23
CA ALA A 6 -11.48 -13.72 -17.53
C ALA A 6 -10.63 -12.44 -17.44
N GLU A 7 -11.01 -11.50 -16.57
CA GLU A 7 -10.28 -10.27 -16.31
C GLU A 7 -8.96 -10.55 -15.60
N MET A 8 -8.94 -11.47 -14.62
CA MET A 8 -7.71 -11.93 -13.96
C MET A 8 -6.77 -12.63 -14.93
N MET A 9 -7.30 -13.50 -15.82
CA MET A 9 -6.51 -14.19 -16.84
C MET A 9 -5.90 -13.21 -17.84
N VAL A 10 -6.61 -12.16 -18.24
CA VAL A 10 -6.05 -11.11 -19.12
C VAL A 10 -4.86 -10.42 -18.47
N ARG A 11 -4.96 -10.06 -17.18
CA ARG A 11 -3.85 -9.44 -16.43
C ARG A 11 -2.67 -10.39 -16.31
N LEU A 12 -2.92 -11.64 -15.94
CA LEU A 12 -1.89 -12.67 -15.81
C LEU A 12 -1.11 -12.84 -17.13
N ASN A 13 -1.80 -12.96 -18.25
CA ASN A 13 -1.17 -13.06 -19.58
C ASN A 13 -0.34 -11.81 -19.93
N SER A 14 -0.83 -10.62 -19.58
CA SER A 14 -0.12 -9.37 -19.81
C SER A 14 1.21 -9.32 -19.04
N ILE A 15 1.21 -9.72 -17.76
CA ILE A 15 2.42 -9.76 -16.92
C ILE A 15 3.40 -10.82 -17.42
N ALA A 16 2.92 -12.03 -17.69
CA ALA A 16 3.78 -13.11 -18.22
C ALA A 16 4.44 -12.69 -19.54
N THR A 17 3.70 -12.00 -20.41
CA THR A 17 4.23 -11.47 -21.69
C THR A 17 5.28 -10.38 -21.45
N ALA A 18 5.00 -9.40 -20.59
CA ALA A 18 5.91 -8.28 -20.29
C ALA A 18 7.23 -8.78 -19.67
N LEU A 19 7.18 -9.83 -18.88
CA LEU A 19 8.35 -10.47 -18.25
C LEU A 19 8.96 -11.60 -19.09
N ASN A 20 8.44 -11.87 -20.28
CA ASN A 20 8.86 -12.97 -21.16
C ASN A 20 8.92 -14.33 -20.44
N LEU A 21 7.88 -14.63 -19.66
CA LEU A 21 7.76 -15.87 -18.88
C LEU A 21 6.92 -16.91 -19.61
N GLU A 22 7.35 -18.17 -19.50
CA GLU A 22 6.57 -19.34 -19.93
C GLU A 22 5.64 -19.77 -18.80
N MET A 23 4.33 -19.79 -19.03
CA MET A 23 3.33 -20.29 -18.10
C MET A 23 3.25 -21.82 -18.22
N LEU A 24 3.44 -22.55 -17.12
CA LEU A 24 3.48 -24.00 -17.06
C LEU A 24 2.16 -24.59 -16.55
N GLU A 25 1.65 -24.08 -15.42
CA GLU A 25 0.45 -24.56 -14.76
C GLU A 25 -0.32 -23.38 -14.20
N THR A 26 -1.63 -23.37 -14.38
CA THR A 26 -2.51 -22.28 -13.92
C THR A 26 -3.69 -22.86 -13.15
N GLU A 27 -3.95 -22.30 -11.97
CA GLU A 27 -5.01 -22.71 -11.05
C GLU A 27 -5.86 -21.53 -10.61
N LEU A 28 -7.18 -21.77 -10.49
CA LEU A 28 -8.13 -20.85 -9.87
C LEU A 28 -8.30 -21.21 -8.40
N ILE A 29 -8.15 -20.23 -7.52
CA ILE A 29 -8.26 -20.41 -6.07
C ILE A 29 -9.58 -19.83 -5.58
N HIS A 30 -10.32 -20.65 -4.79
CA HIS A 30 -11.60 -20.35 -4.19
C HIS A 30 -11.45 -20.51 -2.66
N ASP A 31 -11.09 -19.47 -1.96
CA ASP A 31 -10.89 -19.47 -0.51
C ASP A 31 -11.76 -18.45 0.24
N GLY A 32 -12.67 -17.79 -0.48
CA GLY A 32 -13.68 -16.92 0.11
C GLY A 32 -14.80 -17.71 0.77
N TYR A 33 -15.42 -17.13 1.79
CA TYR A 33 -16.60 -17.68 2.45
C TYR A 33 -17.72 -16.66 2.45
N VAL A 34 -18.94 -17.14 2.22
CA VAL A 34 -20.19 -16.34 2.29
C VAL A 34 -21.14 -16.97 3.29
N GLU A 35 -21.92 -16.13 3.98
CA GLU A 35 -22.97 -16.60 4.87
C GLU A 35 -24.23 -16.93 4.04
N LYS A 36 -24.67 -18.20 4.11
CA LYS A 36 -25.94 -18.68 3.52
C LYS A 36 -26.74 -19.37 4.60
N ASP A 37 -27.95 -18.89 4.84
CA ASP A 37 -28.89 -19.46 5.83
C ASP A 37 -28.31 -19.60 7.27
N GLY A 38 -27.39 -18.69 7.65
CA GLY A 38 -26.73 -18.68 8.96
C GLY A 38 -25.50 -19.59 9.05
N GLU A 39 -25.07 -20.20 7.95
CA GLU A 39 -23.84 -21.01 7.87
C GLU A 39 -22.83 -20.38 6.93
N TRP A 40 -21.54 -20.45 7.29
CA TRP A 40 -20.44 -20.05 6.43
C TRP A 40 -20.11 -21.16 5.44
N VAL A 41 -20.33 -20.89 4.17
CA VAL A 41 -20.03 -21.83 3.08
C VAL A 41 -18.95 -21.25 2.16
N LEU A 42 -18.16 -22.12 1.53
CA LEU A 42 -17.17 -21.70 0.55
C LEU A 42 -17.86 -20.97 -0.60
N ASP A 43 -17.34 -19.79 -0.97
CA ASP A 43 -17.81 -19.07 -2.16
C ASP A 43 -17.22 -19.73 -3.42
N GLU A 44 -18.07 -19.93 -4.42
CA GLU A 44 -17.64 -20.46 -5.72
C GLU A 44 -16.96 -19.39 -6.58
N THR A 45 -17.00 -18.11 -6.16
CA THR A 45 -16.32 -17.02 -6.86
C THR A 45 -14.81 -17.12 -6.62
N PRO A 46 -13.99 -17.15 -7.66
CA PRO A 46 -12.54 -17.21 -7.48
C PRO A 46 -12.04 -15.92 -6.83
N THR A 47 -11.17 -16.08 -5.82
CA THR A 47 -10.53 -14.96 -5.12
C THR A 47 -9.24 -14.54 -5.78
N ARG A 48 -8.57 -15.47 -6.45
CA ARG A 48 -7.34 -15.23 -7.21
C ARG A 48 -7.08 -16.32 -8.24
N ILE A 49 -6.16 -16.01 -9.16
CA ILE A 49 -5.58 -16.96 -10.11
C ILE A 49 -4.08 -17.03 -9.88
N GLU A 50 -3.53 -18.23 -9.87
CA GLU A 50 -2.10 -18.46 -9.73
C GLU A 50 -1.57 -19.20 -10.96
N THR A 51 -0.37 -18.84 -11.41
CA THR A 51 0.34 -19.60 -12.44
C THR A 51 1.79 -19.84 -12.07
N VAL A 52 2.22 -21.08 -12.22
CA VAL A 52 3.63 -21.45 -12.15
C VAL A 52 4.28 -21.09 -13.48
N THR A 53 5.41 -20.43 -13.43
CA THR A 53 6.22 -20.08 -14.61
C THR A 53 7.58 -20.78 -14.53
N ASN A 54 8.39 -20.61 -15.57
CA ASN A 54 9.77 -21.12 -15.57
C ASN A 54 10.67 -20.48 -14.50
N ASN A 55 10.30 -19.28 -13.94
CA ASN A 55 11.16 -18.56 -12.99
C ASN A 55 10.49 -18.20 -11.65
N GLY A 56 9.20 -18.50 -11.48
CA GLY A 56 8.48 -18.12 -10.27
C GLY A 56 6.99 -18.40 -10.38
N ILE A 57 6.22 -17.81 -9.47
CA ILE A 57 4.76 -17.90 -9.40
C ILE A 57 4.18 -16.49 -9.56
N ILE A 58 3.24 -16.33 -10.48
CA ILE A 58 2.44 -15.11 -10.61
C ILE A 58 1.07 -15.38 -9.99
N THR A 59 0.65 -14.49 -9.09
CA THR A 59 -0.68 -14.46 -8.49
C THR A 59 -1.39 -13.17 -8.91
N VAL A 60 -2.62 -13.28 -9.39
CA VAL A 60 -3.51 -12.15 -9.66
C VAL A 60 -4.73 -12.25 -8.76
N GLU A 61 -4.90 -11.29 -7.86
CA GLU A 61 -6.01 -11.22 -6.93
C GLU A 61 -7.25 -10.61 -7.60
N ALA A 62 -8.45 -10.93 -7.06
CA ALA A 62 -9.69 -10.35 -7.54
C ALA A 62 -9.78 -8.82 -7.33
N ASP A 63 -9.01 -8.24 -6.41
CA ASP A 63 -8.91 -6.79 -6.24
C ASP A 63 -8.02 -6.10 -7.30
N GLY A 64 -7.38 -6.89 -8.16
CA GLY A 64 -6.51 -6.43 -9.22
C GLY A 64 -5.04 -6.33 -8.82
N SER A 65 -4.67 -6.60 -7.58
CA SER A 65 -3.27 -6.68 -7.17
C SER A 65 -2.59 -7.92 -7.77
N ILE A 66 -1.29 -7.81 -8.00
CA ILE A 66 -0.48 -8.86 -8.61
C ILE A 66 0.78 -9.05 -7.77
N GLU A 67 1.15 -10.30 -7.55
CA GLU A 67 2.43 -10.68 -6.98
C GLU A 67 3.17 -11.60 -7.93
N TYR A 68 4.45 -11.33 -8.16
CA TYR A 68 5.35 -12.24 -8.84
C TYR A 68 6.45 -12.64 -7.88
N CYS A 69 6.35 -13.85 -7.33
CA CYS A 69 7.33 -14.46 -6.45
C CYS A 69 8.33 -15.28 -7.26
N LEU A 70 9.59 -14.88 -7.30
CA LEU A 70 10.65 -15.61 -7.97
C LEU A 70 11.06 -16.85 -7.15
N PHE A 71 11.48 -17.92 -7.83
CA PHE A 71 11.93 -19.13 -7.16
C PHE A 71 13.26 -18.94 -6.42
N GLU A 72 13.42 -19.72 -5.36
CA GLU A 72 14.66 -19.91 -4.59
C GLU A 72 15.44 -18.62 -4.29
N ASP A 73 16.59 -18.46 -4.95
CA ASP A 73 17.53 -17.37 -4.68
C ASP A 73 17.10 -16.04 -5.31
N GLY A 74 16.00 -16.00 -6.08
CA GLY A 74 15.58 -14.82 -6.80
C GLY A 74 16.49 -14.46 -7.97
N LEU A 75 16.40 -13.22 -8.45
CA LEU A 75 17.19 -12.68 -9.55
C LEU A 75 18.29 -11.77 -9.01
N ALA A 76 19.55 -12.14 -9.24
CA ALA A 76 20.70 -11.31 -8.90
C ALA A 76 20.71 -10.03 -9.76
N LEU A 77 20.87 -8.87 -9.14
CA LEU A 77 21.11 -7.61 -9.84
C LEU A 77 22.59 -7.54 -10.29
N PRO A 78 22.90 -6.67 -11.28
CA PRO A 78 24.29 -6.33 -11.59
C PRO A 78 25.07 -5.91 -10.33
N SER A 79 26.34 -6.31 -10.23
CA SER A 79 27.15 -6.21 -9.00
C SER A 79 27.40 -4.79 -8.48
N GLU A 80 27.14 -3.79 -9.28
CA GLU A 80 27.23 -2.37 -8.91
C GLU A 80 26.03 -1.89 -8.05
N TYR A 81 24.94 -2.65 -7.96
CA TYR A 81 23.76 -2.28 -7.19
C TYR A 81 23.76 -2.94 -5.82
N HIS A 82 23.67 -2.11 -4.77
CA HIS A 82 23.50 -2.56 -3.39
C HIS A 82 22.01 -2.62 -3.03
N PHE A 83 21.35 -3.71 -3.41
CA PHE A 83 19.91 -3.91 -3.26
C PHE A 83 19.58 -4.71 -1.99
N THR A 84 19.48 -4.04 -0.86
CA THR A 84 19.13 -4.66 0.43
C THR A 84 18.03 -3.88 1.15
N ASN A 85 17.38 -4.47 2.14
CA ASN A 85 16.39 -3.78 2.95
C ASN A 85 17.02 -2.92 4.05
N ASN A 86 18.20 -3.29 4.56
CA ASN A 86 18.66 -2.82 5.87
C ASN A 86 19.64 -1.65 5.82
N ASP A 87 20.50 -1.58 4.82
CA ASP A 87 21.64 -0.67 4.80
C ASP A 87 21.78 0.16 3.50
N THR A 88 20.92 -0.07 2.51
CA THR A 88 20.89 0.74 1.29
C THR A 88 20.46 2.18 1.61
N THR A 89 21.26 3.14 1.19
CA THR A 89 20.95 4.56 1.29
C THR A 89 19.82 4.98 0.34
N ALA A 90 19.22 6.16 0.56
CA ALA A 90 18.20 6.69 -0.33
C ALA A 90 18.73 6.97 -1.75
N GLU A 91 20.00 7.35 -1.89
CA GLU A 91 20.65 7.60 -3.18
C GLU A 91 20.87 6.29 -3.95
N GLU A 92 21.40 5.27 -3.30
CA GLU A 92 21.55 3.93 -3.88
C GLU A 92 20.20 3.35 -4.29
N ALA A 93 19.17 3.47 -3.42
CA ALA A 93 17.81 3.02 -3.74
C ALA A 93 17.22 3.76 -4.95
N THR A 94 17.47 5.06 -5.10
CA THR A 94 17.04 5.83 -6.28
C THR A 94 17.74 5.32 -7.54
N THR A 95 19.02 4.98 -7.46
CA THR A 95 19.79 4.41 -8.58
C THR A 95 19.25 3.04 -8.99
N ILE A 96 18.96 2.18 -8.01
CA ILE A 96 18.35 0.86 -8.24
C ILE A 96 16.96 0.99 -8.89
N LEU A 97 16.13 1.90 -8.39
CA LEU A 97 14.81 2.12 -8.98
C LEU A 97 14.88 2.70 -10.40
N SER A 98 15.90 3.50 -10.71
CA SER A 98 16.15 3.96 -12.07
C SER A 98 16.51 2.79 -13.01
N TYR A 99 17.30 1.84 -12.52
CA TYR A 99 17.58 0.59 -13.23
C TYR A 99 16.29 -0.22 -13.45
N PHE A 100 15.45 -0.39 -12.42
CA PHE A 100 14.18 -1.12 -12.58
C PHE A 100 13.21 -0.41 -13.53
N MET A 101 13.19 0.93 -13.57
CA MET A 101 12.37 1.68 -14.53
C MET A 101 12.74 1.37 -15.98
N GLU A 102 14.01 1.16 -16.29
CA GLU A 102 14.45 0.82 -17.64
C GLU A 102 14.27 -0.69 -17.92
N GLU A 103 14.67 -1.56 -16.99
CA GLU A 103 14.65 -3.02 -17.16
C GLU A 103 13.22 -3.55 -17.27
N TYR A 104 12.30 -3.00 -16.47
CA TYR A 104 10.91 -3.43 -16.40
C TYR A 104 9.93 -2.45 -17.05
N LYS A 105 10.38 -1.60 -17.98
CA LYS A 105 9.54 -0.58 -18.60
C LYS A 105 8.26 -1.12 -19.24
N ASP A 106 8.31 -2.31 -19.84
CA ASP A 106 7.14 -2.95 -20.49
C ASP A 106 6.15 -3.49 -19.44
N LEU A 107 6.64 -3.93 -18.28
CA LEU A 107 5.83 -4.32 -17.14
C LEU A 107 5.21 -3.09 -16.46
N LEU A 108 6.01 -2.05 -16.26
CA LEU A 108 5.56 -0.83 -15.59
C LEU A 108 4.52 -0.08 -16.42
N ASN A 109 4.75 0.03 -17.73
CA ASN A 109 3.89 0.76 -18.66
C ASN A 109 3.46 2.15 -18.13
N LEU A 110 4.38 2.84 -17.43
CA LEU A 110 4.16 4.14 -16.84
C LEU A 110 4.67 5.24 -17.78
N SER A 111 3.92 6.34 -17.88
CA SER A 111 4.27 7.50 -18.73
C SER A 111 5.21 8.47 -18.02
N ASN A 112 5.05 8.61 -16.70
CA ASN A 112 5.83 9.51 -15.85
C ASN A 112 6.22 8.82 -14.53
N PRO A 113 7.06 7.76 -14.59
CA PRO A 113 7.42 6.98 -13.42
C PRO A 113 8.21 7.81 -12.41
N ARG A 114 7.85 7.72 -11.13
CA ARG A 114 8.56 8.35 -10.01
C ARG A 114 8.97 7.32 -8.99
N ALA A 115 10.24 7.37 -8.61
CA ALA A 115 10.80 6.56 -7.53
C ALA A 115 10.36 7.08 -6.17
N ASN A 116 10.03 6.16 -5.28
CA ASN A 116 9.82 6.43 -3.87
C ASN A 116 10.67 5.48 -3.03
N THR A 117 11.61 6.05 -2.30
CA THR A 117 12.63 5.35 -1.50
C THR A 117 12.41 5.57 0.00
N PHE A 118 11.16 5.66 0.45
CA PHE A 118 10.93 5.81 1.88
C PHE A 118 11.44 4.60 2.66
N GLY A 119 11.79 4.82 3.92
CA GLY A 119 12.17 3.73 4.82
C GLY A 119 11.36 3.81 6.10
N ASP A 120 11.26 2.69 6.77
CA ASP A 120 10.54 2.57 8.02
C ASP A 120 11.33 1.69 9.01
N TYR A 121 10.78 1.49 10.20
CA TYR A 121 11.36 0.64 11.23
C TYR A 121 10.36 -0.41 11.65
N ASP A 122 10.85 -1.65 11.82
CA ASP A 122 10.05 -2.71 12.41
C ASP A 122 9.90 -2.51 13.93
N ILE A 123 9.10 -3.37 14.57
CA ILE A 123 8.88 -3.33 16.03
C ILE A 123 10.14 -3.58 16.87
N TYR A 124 11.20 -4.11 16.26
CA TYR A 124 12.50 -4.34 16.89
C TYR A 124 13.47 -3.18 16.67
N GLY A 125 13.06 -2.16 15.91
CA GLY A 125 13.87 -1.00 15.58
C GLY A 125 14.89 -1.24 14.47
N ASN A 126 14.72 -2.28 13.66
CA ASN A 126 15.51 -2.48 12.46
C ASN A 126 14.92 -1.61 11.34
N PHE A 127 15.81 -0.86 10.70
CA PHE A 127 15.42 -0.07 9.53
C PHE A 127 15.27 -0.98 8.31
N TYR A 128 14.26 -0.70 7.49
CA TYR A 128 14.14 -1.30 6.17
C TYR A 128 13.78 -0.25 5.13
N ARG A 129 14.33 -0.43 3.93
CA ARG A 129 14.12 0.42 2.76
C ARG A 129 12.99 -0.14 1.90
N ASN A 130 12.08 0.72 1.48
CA ASN A 130 11.09 0.38 0.46
C ASN A 130 11.58 0.82 -0.92
N TYR A 131 11.36 -0.03 -1.90
CA TYR A 131 11.67 0.24 -3.30
C TYR A 131 10.36 0.28 -4.08
N CYS A 132 9.89 1.48 -4.37
CA CYS A 132 8.57 1.69 -4.95
C CYS A 132 8.63 2.63 -6.15
N ILE A 133 7.86 2.31 -7.20
CA ILE A 133 7.67 3.14 -8.39
C ILE A 133 6.18 3.36 -8.58
N TYR A 134 5.77 4.58 -8.90
CA TYR A 134 4.38 4.92 -9.21
C TYR A 134 4.30 5.94 -10.35
N GLU A 135 3.13 6.07 -10.97
CA GLU A 135 2.86 7.09 -11.98
C GLU A 135 2.64 8.44 -11.32
N ALA A 136 3.56 9.38 -11.53
CA ALA A 136 3.43 10.73 -10.99
C ALA A 136 2.46 11.58 -11.81
N SER A 137 1.71 12.45 -11.14
CA SER A 137 0.76 13.36 -11.75
C SER A 137 1.00 14.81 -11.32
N GLU A 138 0.70 15.77 -12.19
CA GLU A 138 0.64 17.19 -11.83
C GLU A 138 -0.62 17.52 -11.02
N ASP A 139 -1.69 16.72 -11.17
CA ASP A 139 -2.87 16.81 -10.35
C ASP A 139 -2.62 16.15 -8.99
N ASN A 140 -2.67 16.94 -7.91
CA ASN A 140 -2.35 16.48 -6.56
C ASN A 140 -3.22 15.31 -6.09
N VAL A 141 -4.50 15.27 -6.46
CA VAL A 141 -5.42 14.18 -6.07
C VAL A 141 -5.00 12.89 -6.75
N THR A 142 -4.77 12.95 -8.05
CA THR A 142 -4.30 11.81 -8.86
C THR A 142 -2.94 11.32 -8.37
N ASP A 143 -1.99 12.23 -8.06
CA ASP A 143 -0.67 11.86 -7.54
C ASP A 143 -0.78 11.12 -6.19
N ILE A 144 -1.62 11.60 -5.27
CA ILE A 144 -1.88 10.94 -3.97
C ILE A 144 -2.53 9.56 -4.17
N LEU A 145 -3.49 9.45 -5.08
CA LEU A 145 -4.17 8.20 -5.36
C LEU A 145 -3.20 7.18 -5.97
N ASN A 146 -2.42 7.58 -6.97
CA ASN A 146 -1.42 6.72 -7.60
C ASN A 146 -0.38 6.24 -6.59
N TYR A 147 0.16 7.16 -5.78
CA TYR A 147 1.13 6.83 -4.73
C TYR A 147 0.61 5.78 -3.75
N ASN A 148 -0.65 5.88 -3.33
CA ASN A 148 -1.20 4.99 -2.32
C ASN A 148 -1.77 3.68 -2.89
N PHE A 149 -2.32 3.69 -4.11
CA PHE A 149 -3.13 2.58 -4.63
C PHE A 149 -2.66 2.00 -5.96
N CYS A 150 -1.78 2.71 -6.70
CA CYS A 150 -1.30 2.30 -8.02
C CYS A 150 0.22 2.39 -8.04
N HIS A 151 0.89 1.44 -7.40
CA HIS A 151 2.34 1.45 -7.32
C HIS A 151 2.93 0.04 -7.44
N ILE A 152 4.21 -0.02 -7.77
CA ILE A 152 4.97 -1.25 -7.92
C ILE A 152 6.10 -1.25 -6.91
N GLN A 153 6.20 -2.34 -6.15
CA GLN A 153 7.22 -2.54 -5.13
C GLN A 153 8.12 -3.71 -5.49
N PHE A 154 9.41 -3.55 -5.20
CA PHE A 154 10.45 -4.55 -5.42
C PHE A 154 11.07 -4.94 -4.08
N TYR A 155 11.23 -6.23 -3.85
CA TYR A 155 11.67 -6.76 -2.57
C TYR A 155 12.96 -7.56 -2.72
N PRO A 156 14.05 -7.16 -2.05
CA PRO A 156 15.28 -7.94 -1.98
C PRO A 156 15.18 -9.06 -0.94
N ASN A 157 16.00 -10.10 -1.12
CA ASN A 157 16.37 -11.00 -0.03
C ASN A 157 17.65 -10.50 0.69
N GLU A 158 18.14 -11.30 1.64
CA GLU A 158 19.36 -10.99 2.40
C GLU A 158 20.63 -10.94 1.52
N GLN A 159 20.62 -11.61 0.37
CA GLN A 159 21.73 -11.64 -0.59
C GLN A 159 21.68 -10.48 -1.59
N GLY A 160 20.63 -9.67 -1.55
CA GLY A 160 20.42 -8.55 -2.49
C GLY A 160 19.85 -8.98 -3.84
N HIS A 161 19.21 -10.14 -3.91
CA HIS A 161 18.51 -10.59 -5.10
C HIS A 161 17.05 -10.16 -5.06
N LEU A 162 16.47 -9.82 -6.20
CA LEU A 162 15.05 -9.56 -6.35
C LEU A 162 14.26 -10.86 -6.19
N THR A 163 13.38 -10.91 -5.20
CA THR A 163 12.57 -12.11 -4.91
C THR A 163 11.08 -11.92 -5.11
N LEU A 164 10.60 -10.68 -5.05
CA LEU A 164 9.18 -10.40 -5.21
C LEU A 164 8.99 -9.05 -5.91
N ILE A 165 8.10 -9.04 -6.91
CA ILE A 165 7.52 -7.84 -7.49
C ILE A 165 6.04 -7.82 -7.10
N ARG A 166 5.60 -6.76 -6.44
CA ARG A 166 4.19 -6.55 -6.09
C ARG A 166 3.65 -5.34 -6.82
N ILE A 167 2.58 -5.55 -7.59
CA ILE A 167 1.89 -4.50 -8.33
C ILE A 167 0.54 -4.27 -7.65
N LYS A 168 0.32 -3.06 -7.17
CA LYS A 168 -0.99 -2.59 -6.71
C LYS A 168 -1.61 -1.74 -7.78
N ASN A 169 -2.84 -2.06 -8.14
CA ASN A 169 -3.65 -1.28 -9.07
C ASN A 169 -5.13 -1.37 -8.68
N ASN A 170 -5.45 -0.86 -7.50
CA ASN A 170 -6.77 -0.99 -6.90
C ASN A 170 -7.76 0.07 -7.40
N LEU A 171 -7.36 0.97 -8.32
CA LEU A 171 -8.21 2.04 -8.83
C LEU A 171 -8.78 1.78 -10.23
N ASP A 172 -8.39 0.71 -10.91
CA ASP A 172 -8.87 0.42 -12.28
C ASP A 172 -10.39 0.37 -12.41
N ASN A 173 -11.09 0.03 -11.33
CA ASN A 173 -12.54 -0.04 -11.27
C ASN A 173 -13.16 1.09 -10.43
N ALA A 174 -12.37 2.08 -10.02
CA ALA A 174 -12.85 3.22 -9.25
C ALA A 174 -13.44 4.27 -10.20
N GLU A 175 -14.64 4.73 -9.91
CA GLU A 175 -15.31 5.81 -10.64
C GLU A 175 -15.33 7.07 -9.78
N LYS A 176 -14.97 8.20 -10.37
CA LYS A 176 -15.09 9.51 -9.72
C LYS A 176 -16.57 9.87 -9.56
N ILE A 177 -17.04 9.90 -8.32
CA ILE A 177 -18.43 10.23 -8.01
C ILE A 177 -18.67 11.72 -8.21
N LYS A 178 -17.86 12.58 -7.55
CA LYS A 178 -18.01 14.04 -7.59
C LYS A 178 -16.79 14.71 -6.96
N ASP A 179 -16.58 16.00 -7.28
CA ASP A 179 -15.67 16.87 -6.56
C ASP A 179 -16.38 17.48 -5.35
N TYR A 180 -15.71 17.40 -4.20
CA TYR A 180 -16.16 18.01 -2.95
C TYR A 180 -15.09 18.97 -2.44
N PRO A 181 -15.45 20.09 -1.81
CA PRO A 181 -14.49 20.90 -1.09
C PRO A 181 -13.90 20.09 0.07
N ILE A 182 -12.67 20.39 0.42
CA ILE A 182 -12.05 19.86 1.65
C ILE A 182 -11.87 20.99 2.66
N ILE A 183 -11.93 20.63 3.94
CA ILE A 183 -11.62 21.54 5.04
C ILE A 183 -10.11 21.82 5.06
N THR A 184 -9.73 22.89 5.76
CA THR A 184 -8.31 23.20 5.99
C THR A 184 -7.69 22.27 7.03
N VAL A 185 -6.34 22.20 7.06
CA VAL A 185 -5.62 21.48 8.13
C VAL A 185 -5.95 22.02 9.51
N SER A 186 -6.18 23.34 9.64
CA SER A 186 -6.55 23.97 10.91
C SER A 186 -7.91 23.48 11.42
N GLU A 187 -8.92 23.42 10.54
CA GLU A 187 -10.24 22.89 10.88
C GLU A 187 -10.18 21.39 11.21
N ALA A 188 -9.34 20.64 10.50
CA ALA A 188 -9.10 19.23 10.81
C ALA A 188 -8.42 19.04 12.19
N THR A 189 -7.48 19.93 12.54
CA THR A 189 -6.84 19.93 13.86
C THR A 189 -7.86 20.25 14.96
N GLU A 190 -8.76 21.19 14.73
CA GLU A 190 -9.85 21.48 15.68
C GLU A 190 -10.77 20.25 15.88
N ARG A 191 -11.13 19.53 14.79
CA ARG A 191 -11.88 18.26 14.90
C ARG A 191 -11.11 17.21 15.71
N LEU A 192 -9.80 17.10 15.47
CA LEU A 192 -8.92 16.18 16.21
C LEU A 192 -8.94 16.50 17.71
N CYS A 193 -8.82 17.78 18.09
CA CYS A 193 -8.91 18.24 19.48
C CYS A 193 -10.28 17.95 20.12
N ASN A 194 -11.35 18.01 19.33
CA ASN A 194 -12.72 17.75 19.77
C ASN A 194 -13.08 16.24 19.83
N GLY A 195 -12.13 15.33 19.54
CA GLY A 195 -12.38 13.90 19.57
C GLY A 195 -13.04 13.34 18.32
N ASN A 196 -13.15 14.11 17.23
CA ASN A 196 -13.75 13.69 15.96
C ASN A 196 -12.71 13.03 15.04
N TYR A 197 -12.26 11.84 15.41
CA TYR A 197 -11.24 11.09 14.67
C TYR A 197 -11.37 9.58 14.86
N GLN A 198 -10.71 8.82 13.99
CA GLN A 198 -10.41 7.40 14.17
C GLN A 198 -8.93 7.25 14.51
N SER A 199 -8.57 6.29 15.37
CA SER A 199 -7.19 6.09 15.82
C SER A 199 -6.68 4.70 15.48
N SER A 200 -5.41 4.59 15.12
CA SER A 200 -4.71 3.30 14.98
C SER A 200 -4.19 2.74 16.31
N VAL A 201 -4.37 3.48 17.41
CA VAL A 201 -3.90 3.12 18.74
C VAL A 201 -4.98 3.39 19.79
N PRO A 202 -5.07 2.62 20.87
CA PRO A 202 -6.09 2.80 21.92
C PRO A 202 -5.72 3.96 22.87
N LEU A 203 -5.32 5.10 22.30
CA LEU A 203 -4.93 6.29 23.05
C LEU A 203 -5.70 7.51 22.55
N ALA A 204 -6.19 8.31 23.49
CA ALA A 204 -6.75 9.60 23.16
C ALA A 204 -5.68 10.54 22.60
N PHE A 205 -6.08 11.47 21.75
CA PHE A 205 -5.18 12.49 21.23
C PHE A 205 -4.57 13.31 22.39
N PRO A 206 -3.23 13.38 22.51
CA PRO A 206 -2.59 14.01 23.68
C PRO A 206 -2.52 15.54 23.60
N GLY A 207 -2.66 16.13 22.42
CA GLY A 207 -2.56 17.56 22.17
C GLY A 207 -1.78 17.91 20.90
N GLU A 208 -1.94 19.14 20.42
CA GLU A 208 -1.38 19.62 19.15
C GLU A 208 0.15 19.56 19.11
N GLU A 209 0.82 19.72 20.26
CA GLU A 209 2.27 19.68 20.40
C GLU A 209 2.88 18.31 20.05
N ALA A 210 2.06 17.28 20.08
CA ALA A 210 2.48 15.91 19.70
C ALA A 210 2.35 15.64 18.20
N ILE A 211 1.77 16.54 17.40
CA ILE A 211 1.64 16.37 15.96
C ILE A 211 3.02 16.50 15.31
N GLY A 212 3.51 15.43 14.72
CA GLY A 212 4.78 15.40 13.99
C GLY A 212 4.64 15.67 12.50
N LYS A 213 3.51 15.23 11.91
CA LYS A 213 3.24 15.36 10.46
C LYS A 213 1.75 15.27 10.19
N VAL A 214 1.30 15.94 9.12
CA VAL A 214 -0.07 15.82 8.60
C VAL A 214 0.00 15.58 7.10
N GLU A 215 -0.81 14.67 6.60
CA GLU A 215 -0.94 14.35 5.18
C GLU A 215 -2.41 14.27 4.78
N LEU A 216 -2.72 14.68 3.55
CA LEU A 216 -3.99 14.34 2.92
C LEU A 216 -3.87 12.96 2.30
N VAL A 217 -4.79 12.06 2.63
CA VAL A 217 -4.82 10.69 2.12
C VAL A 217 -6.25 10.30 1.76
N TYR A 218 -6.39 9.26 0.95
CA TYR A 218 -7.67 8.58 0.77
C TYR A 218 -7.64 7.27 1.55
N ARG A 219 -8.71 6.94 2.25
CA ARG A 219 -8.82 5.66 2.93
C ARG A 219 -9.59 4.66 2.10
N THR A 220 -9.08 3.43 2.14
CA THR A 220 -9.80 2.22 1.76
C THR A 220 -9.80 1.27 2.94
N GLY A 221 -10.95 0.68 3.24
CA GLY A 221 -11.07 -0.43 4.16
C GLY A 221 -11.93 -1.52 3.53
N ARG A 222 -11.88 -2.73 4.07
CA ARG A 222 -12.68 -3.87 3.56
C ARG A 222 -14.18 -3.58 3.48
N LEU A 223 -14.65 -2.61 4.25
CA LEU A 223 -16.07 -2.22 4.34
C LEU A 223 -16.35 -0.86 3.73
N GLU A 224 -15.36 -0.20 3.13
CA GLU A 224 -15.53 1.13 2.55
C GLU A 224 -15.78 0.98 1.04
N GLU A 225 -17.00 1.28 0.61
CA GLU A 225 -17.40 1.31 -0.81
C GLU A 225 -16.95 2.58 -1.53
N ILE A 226 -16.58 3.62 -0.76
CA ILE A 226 -16.25 4.94 -1.26
C ILE A 226 -14.90 5.38 -0.71
N LEU A 227 -13.99 5.78 -1.61
CA LEU A 227 -12.74 6.42 -1.24
C LEU A 227 -13.01 7.85 -0.82
N LEU A 228 -12.87 8.14 0.47
CA LEU A 228 -13.01 9.46 1.04
C LEU A 228 -11.67 10.07 1.41
N PRO A 229 -11.48 11.40 1.25
CA PRO A 229 -10.29 12.07 1.71
C PRO A 229 -10.29 12.21 3.24
N TYR A 230 -9.12 11.95 3.84
CA TYR A 230 -8.84 12.14 5.26
C TYR A 230 -7.54 12.91 5.46
N TYR A 231 -7.46 13.69 6.52
CA TYR A 231 -6.20 14.13 7.07
C TYR A 231 -5.66 13.03 7.98
N ARG A 232 -4.44 12.55 7.69
CA ARG A 232 -3.70 11.58 8.48
C ARG A 232 -2.69 12.34 9.33
N PHE A 233 -2.92 12.33 10.64
CA PHE A 233 -2.03 12.93 11.63
C PHE A 233 -1.10 11.88 12.21
N TYR A 234 0.20 12.13 12.18
CA TYR A 234 1.21 11.35 12.86
C TYR A 234 1.46 12.00 14.21
N VAL A 235 1.03 11.37 15.27
CA VAL A 235 1.04 11.90 16.63
C VAL A 235 2.06 11.14 17.46
N LEU A 236 3.04 11.85 18.02
CA LEU A 236 4.08 11.26 18.88
C LEU A 236 3.45 10.62 20.12
N LEU A 237 3.72 9.33 20.30
CA LEU A 237 3.24 8.59 21.45
C LEU A 237 4.15 8.80 22.68
N PRO A 238 3.63 8.61 23.92
CA PRO A 238 4.42 8.66 25.13
C PRO A 238 5.60 7.69 25.10
N ASP A 239 6.68 8.00 25.83
CA ASP A 239 7.92 7.21 25.88
C ASP A 239 7.73 5.75 26.29
N SER A 240 6.64 5.43 27.00
CA SER A 240 6.29 4.04 27.33
C SER A 240 6.03 3.15 26.10
N PHE A 241 5.78 3.74 24.94
CA PHE A 241 5.61 3.05 23.64
C PHE A 241 6.92 2.99 22.84
N ASN A 242 7.98 3.67 23.27
CA ASN A 242 9.27 3.75 22.59
C ASN A 242 10.25 2.65 23.04
N THR A 243 9.77 1.60 23.67
CA THR A 243 10.61 0.46 24.07
C THR A 243 10.86 -0.44 22.88
N ASN A 244 12.01 -0.28 22.23
CA ASN A 244 12.47 -1.23 21.23
C ASN A 244 13.49 -2.21 21.83
N ALA A 245 13.50 -3.44 21.34
CA ALA A 245 14.40 -4.51 21.76
C ALA A 245 15.89 -4.19 21.46
N SER A 246 16.16 -3.24 20.58
CA SER A 246 17.52 -2.86 20.15
C SER A 246 18.16 -1.76 21.00
N GLY A 247 17.44 -1.18 21.96
CA GLY A 247 17.92 -0.07 22.79
C GLY A 247 18.11 1.26 22.04
N LYS A 248 17.67 1.36 20.77
CA LYS A 248 17.63 2.63 20.05
C LYS A 248 16.40 3.42 20.48
N ALA A 249 16.58 4.67 20.85
CA ALA A 249 15.49 5.60 21.17
C ALA A 249 14.77 6.04 19.88
N LEU A 250 13.89 5.20 19.34
CA LEU A 250 13.03 5.55 18.21
C LEU A 250 11.76 6.23 18.72
N LYS A 251 11.34 7.26 18.03
CA LYS A 251 10.05 7.90 18.27
C LYS A 251 8.95 7.05 17.63
N THR A 252 7.95 6.68 18.41
CA THR A 252 6.77 5.96 17.94
C THR A 252 5.62 6.93 17.72
N TYR A 253 4.94 6.81 16.57
CA TYR A 253 3.80 7.64 16.22
C TYR A 253 2.54 6.78 16.11
N GLY A 254 1.47 7.26 16.74
CA GLY A 254 0.12 6.79 16.46
C GLY A 254 -0.46 7.54 15.25
N ILE A 255 -1.32 6.89 14.49
CA ILE A 255 -2.00 7.50 13.36
C ILE A 255 -3.43 7.84 13.76
N TYR A 256 -3.82 9.10 13.52
CA TYR A 256 -5.17 9.61 13.76
C TYR A 256 -5.72 10.14 12.45
N TYR A 257 -6.92 9.69 12.09
CA TYR A 257 -7.57 10.04 10.83
C TYR A 257 -8.76 10.95 11.09
N VAL A 258 -8.79 12.12 10.47
CA VAL A 258 -9.88 13.07 10.50
C VAL A 258 -10.48 13.20 9.11
N PRO A 259 -11.79 13.00 8.92
CA PRO A 259 -12.43 13.23 7.61
C PRO A 259 -12.14 14.63 7.09
N ALA A 260 -11.72 14.74 5.83
CA ALA A 260 -11.34 16.01 5.23
C ALA A 260 -12.53 16.76 4.58
N LEU A 261 -13.72 16.19 4.59
CA LEU A 261 -14.93 16.84 4.06
C LEU A 261 -15.58 17.76 5.09
N PRO A 262 -16.29 18.85 4.66
CA PRO A 262 -17.19 19.62 5.52
C PRO A 262 -18.28 18.76 6.16
N ASP A 263 -18.79 19.17 7.32
CA ASP A 263 -19.78 18.42 8.11
C ASP A 263 -21.05 18.08 7.32
N GLU A 264 -21.48 18.96 6.43
CA GLU A 264 -22.66 18.76 5.58
C GLU A 264 -22.58 17.56 4.63
N TYR A 265 -21.37 17.04 4.40
CA TYR A 265 -21.12 15.86 3.56
C TYR A 265 -20.81 14.59 4.37
N ILE A 266 -20.84 14.67 5.70
CA ILE A 266 -20.53 13.56 6.59
C ILE A 266 -21.77 13.16 7.38
N VAL A 267 -22.32 11.98 7.12
CA VAL A 267 -23.51 11.49 7.84
C VAL A 267 -23.15 11.03 9.25
N ASN A 268 -22.03 10.33 9.40
CA ASN A 268 -21.57 9.78 10.67
C ASN A 268 -20.15 10.28 10.95
N MET A 269 -20.02 11.43 11.60
CA MET A 269 -18.73 11.93 12.04
C MET A 269 -18.12 10.93 13.03
N PRO A 270 -16.90 10.45 12.79
CA PRO A 270 -16.25 9.56 13.75
C PRO A 270 -16.02 10.29 15.06
N THR A 271 -16.23 9.56 16.15
CA THR A 271 -15.95 10.05 17.50
C THR A 271 -15.12 8.98 18.21
N TYR A 272 -14.01 9.40 18.80
CA TYR A 272 -13.15 8.50 19.53
C TYR A 272 -13.86 7.93 20.76
N ASP A 273 -13.93 6.63 20.85
CA ASP A 273 -14.64 5.86 21.89
C ASP A 273 -13.70 5.07 22.84
N GLY A 274 -12.39 5.29 22.73
CA GLY A 274 -11.37 4.58 23.49
C GLY A 274 -10.82 3.34 22.80
N HIS A 275 -11.34 3.00 21.65
CA HIS A 275 -10.88 1.88 20.83
C HIS A 275 -10.10 2.39 19.60
N PHE A 276 -9.37 1.47 18.96
CA PHE A 276 -8.71 1.75 17.68
C PHE A 276 -9.42 0.96 16.56
N ASN A 277 -9.41 1.55 15.36
CA ASN A 277 -10.02 0.99 14.16
C ASN A 277 -8.98 0.81 13.05
#